data_f8accb0872c8b8ddfd82dfd431d007f5
#
_entry.id   f8accb0872c8b8ddfd82dfd431d007f5
#
_cell.length_a   1.000
_cell.length_b   1.000
_cell.length_c   1.000
_cell.angle_alpha   90.00
_cell.angle_beta   90.00
_cell.angle_gamma   90.00
#
_symmetry.space_group_name_H-M   'P 1'
#
loop_
_entity.id
_entity.type
_entity.pdbx_description
1 polymer ?
#
loop_
_entity_poly.entity_id
_entity_poly.type
_entity_poly.pdbx_seq_one_letter_code
_entity_poly.pdbx_strand_id
1 'polypeptide(L)'
;MTTPARLAIVIAIAASFAAAQSLDFATYRAKVEPIFLKKREGHARCVVCHAGAGNAFRLQPLDPGATNWTEEESRKNFEAVSRLVNSANLLSSPILKHPLAGTAGGDDFHSGGRQFQSKNDPDWKTIADWARGSQSK
;
A
#
# COMPACT_ATOMS: atom_id res chain seq x y z
N MET A 1 -24.59 34.68 -56.23
CA MET A 1 -24.62 34.77 -54.76
C MET A 1 -24.37 33.37 -54.20
N THR A 2 -23.15 33.03 -53.82
CA THR A 2 -22.72 31.71 -53.33
C THR A 2 -22.59 31.78 -51.81
N THR A 3 -23.42 31.04 -51.11
CA THR A 3 -23.41 30.95 -49.65
C THR A 3 -22.32 29.98 -49.20
N PRO A 4 -21.39 30.30 -48.30
CA PRO A 4 -20.39 29.38 -47.82
C PRO A 4 -21.01 28.43 -46.77
N ALA A 5 -20.86 27.13 -46.99
CA ALA A 5 -21.22 26.11 -46.03
C ALA A 5 -20.24 26.16 -44.85
N ARG A 6 -20.75 26.38 -43.64
CA ARG A 6 -19.97 26.30 -42.38
C ARG A 6 -19.85 24.83 -41.98
N LEU A 7 -18.64 24.32 -42.08
CA LEU A 7 -18.29 23.00 -41.57
C LEU A 7 -18.15 23.07 -40.04
N ALA A 8 -19.07 22.51 -39.29
CA ALA A 8 -18.97 22.39 -37.84
C ALA A 8 -18.11 21.19 -37.48
N ILE A 9 -16.91 21.44 -36.95
CA ILE A 9 -16.05 20.38 -36.40
C ILE A 9 -16.53 20.07 -35.00
N VAL A 10 -17.12 18.91 -34.81
CA VAL A 10 -17.46 18.34 -33.48
C VAL A 10 -16.23 17.66 -32.92
N ILE A 11 -15.57 18.28 -31.94
CA ILE A 11 -14.46 17.68 -31.21
C ILE A 11 -15.08 16.80 -30.11
N ALA A 12 -15.08 15.48 -30.30
CA ALA A 12 -15.46 14.55 -29.27
C ALA A 12 -14.31 14.42 -28.25
N ILE A 13 -14.49 15.03 -27.08
CA ILE A 13 -13.56 14.86 -25.94
C ILE A 13 -13.87 13.49 -25.33
N ALA A 14 -13.03 12.50 -25.63
CA ALA A 14 -13.06 11.21 -24.95
C ALA A 14 -12.50 11.42 -23.53
N ALA A 15 -13.39 11.49 -22.53
CA ALA A 15 -13.01 11.46 -21.12
C ALA A 15 -12.54 10.05 -20.78
N SER A 16 -11.23 9.84 -20.73
CA SER A 16 -10.65 8.60 -20.20
C SER A 16 -10.88 8.58 -18.68
N PHE A 17 -11.88 7.85 -18.23
CA PHE A 17 -12.02 7.48 -16.83
C PHE A 17 -10.87 6.50 -16.50
N ALA A 18 -9.80 7.01 -15.89
CA ALA A 18 -8.83 6.15 -15.23
C ALA A 18 -9.58 5.47 -14.07
N ALA A 19 -9.91 4.18 -14.22
CA ALA A 19 -10.44 3.40 -13.14
C ALA A 19 -9.44 3.44 -11.99
N ALA A 20 -9.85 3.95 -10.83
CA ALA A 20 -9.04 3.89 -9.62
C ALA A 20 -8.71 2.42 -9.37
N GLN A 21 -7.43 2.07 -9.35
CA GLN A 21 -6.98 0.70 -9.08
C GLN A 21 -7.41 0.33 -7.66
N SER A 22 -8.33 -0.61 -7.55
CA SER A 22 -8.75 -1.12 -6.26
C SER A 22 -7.70 -2.09 -5.74
N LEU A 23 -7.30 -1.91 -4.47
CA LEU A 23 -6.41 -2.84 -3.79
C LEU A 23 -7.15 -4.16 -3.53
N ASP A 24 -6.48 -5.29 -3.80
CA ASP A 24 -7.08 -6.61 -3.63
C ASP A 24 -6.89 -7.14 -2.21
N PHE A 25 -8.00 -7.43 -1.53
CA PHE A 25 -8.00 -7.95 -0.16
C PHE A 25 -7.44 -9.37 -0.08
N ALA A 26 -7.73 -10.24 -1.05
CA ALA A 26 -7.25 -11.61 -1.00
C ALA A 26 -5.72 -11.68 -1.13
N THR A 27 -5.15 -10.88 -2.03
CA THR A 27 -3.69 -10.71 -2.16
C THR A 27 -3.08 -10.09 -0.91
N TYR A 28 -3.72 -9.07 -0.34
CA TYR A 28 -3.28 -8.47 0.91
C TYR A 28 -3.17 -9.52 2.01
N ARG A 29 -4.25 -10.25 2.28
CA ARG A 29 -4.31 -11.26 3.33
C ARG A 29 -3.31 -12.39 3.13
N ALA A 30 -3.13 -12.84 1.89
CA ALA A 30 -2.24 -13.97 1.58
C ALA A 30 -0.76 -13.60 1.55
N LYS A 31 -0.40 -12.37 1.16
CA LYS A 31 0.99 -12.01 0.86
C LYS A 31 1.52 -10.83 1.67
N VAL A 32 0.70 -9.80 1.93
CA VAL A 32 1.14 -8.57 2.60
C VAL A 32 1.03 -8.70 4.12
N GLU A 33 -0.12 -9.11 4.61
CA GLU A 33 -0.40 -9.22 6.04
C GLU A 33 0.61 -10.10 6.81
N PRO A 34 1.07 -11.26 6.29
CA PRO A 34 2.08 -12.07 6.94
C PRO A 34 3.41 -11.34 7.17
N ILE A 35 3.73 -10.34 6.35
CA ILE A 35 4.96 -9.54 6.50
C ILE A 35 4.94 -8.75 7.82
N PHE A 36 3.77 -8.29 8.26
CA PHE A 36 3.62 -7.53 9.51
C PHE A 36 3.80 -8.39 10.77
N LEU A 37 3.65 -9.70 10.63
CA LEU A 37 3.86 -10.69 11.69
C LEU A 37 5.27 -11.29 11.67
N LYS A 38 6.00 -11.11 10.56
CA LYS A 38 7.31 -11.72 10.34
C LYS A 38 8.36 -11.11 11.27
N LYS A 39 9.08 -11.95 12.01
CA LYS A 39 10.25 -11.54 12.77
C LYS A 39 11.43 -11.35 11.82
N ARG A 40 12.05 -10.19 11.87
CA ARG A 40 13.31 -9.88 11.20
C ARG A 40 14.43 -9.77 12.22
N GLU A 41 15.61 -10.21 11.85
CA GLU A 41 16.78 -10.09 12.72
C GLU A 41 17.07 -8.61 13.05
N GLY A 42 17.32 -8.33 14.33
CA GLY A 42 17.58 -6.97 14.79
C GLY A 42 16.37 -6.04 14.86
N HIS A 43 15.16 -6.49 14.46
CA HIS A 43 13.97 -5.65 14.42
C HIS A 43 12.79 -6.24 15.18
N ALA A 44 11.95 -5.38 15.76
CA ALA A 44 10.64 -5.78 16.23
C ALA A 44 9.72 -6.11 15.03
N ARG A 45 8.76 -7.03 15.22
CA ARG A 45 7.69 -7.23 14.23
C ARG A 45 6.84 -5.97 14.13
N CYS A 46 6.31 -5.65 12.95
CA CYS A 46 5.47 -4.46 12.74
C CYS A 46 4.30 -4.41 13.74
N VAL A 47 3.63 -5.54 13.95
CA VAL A 47 2.49 -5.65 14.89
C VAL A 47 2.85 -5.24 16.32
N VAL A 48 4.08 -5.45 16.78
CA VAL A 48 4.48 -5.11 18.16
C VAL A 48 4.37 -3.61 18.44
N CYS A 49 4.75 -2.78 17.47
CA CYS A 49 4.70 -1.33 17.61
C CYS A 49 3.41 -0.71 17.04
N HIS A 50 2.73 -1.42 16.14
CA HIS A 50 1.57 -0.89 15.42
C HIS A 50 0.22 -1.45 15.90
N ALA A 51 0.21 -2.45 16.79
CA ALA A 51 -1.04 -2.93 17.39
C ALA A 51 -1.65 -1.87 18.32
N GLY A 52 -2.85 -1.44 18.01
CA GLY A 52 -3.57 -0.45 18.82
C GLY A 52 -2.91 0.92 18.92
N ALA A 53 -1.85 1.19 18.17
CA ALA A 53 -1.11 2.44 18.20
C ALA A 53 -1.96 3.65 17.78
N GLY A 54 -1.63 4.81 18.31
CA GLY A 54 -2.26 6.07 17.94
C GLY A 54 -1.79 6.67 16.62
N ASN A 55 -1.08 5.92 15.78
CA ASN A 55 -0.59 6.36 14.47
C ASN A 55 -1.48 5.86 13.32
N ALA A 56 -1.20 6.34 12.11
CA ALA A 56 -1.99 6.00 10.93
C ALA A 56 -1.86 4.52 10.51
N PHE A 57 -0.71 3.89 10.75
CA PHE A 57 -0.53 2.45 10.55
C PHE A 57 -0.97 1.70 11.81
N ARG A 58 -2.28 1.55 11.96
CA ARG A 58 -2.88 0.84 13.09
C ARG A 58 -3.30 -0.56 12.67
N LEU A 59 -2.69 -1.56 13.29
CA LEU A 59 -3.07 -2.96 13.17
C LEU A 59 -3.95 -3.37 14.37
N GLN A 60 -4.79 -4.38 14.18
CA GLN A 60 -5.48 -5.03 15.28
C GLN A 60 -4.46 -5.73 16.18
N PRO A 61 -4.62 -5.73 17.50
CA PRO A 61 -3.84 -6.59 18.37
C PRO A 61 -4.11 -8.06 18.03
N LEU A 62 -3.11 -8.93 18.23
CA LEU A 62 -3.35 -10.37 18.18
C LEU A 62 -3.94 -10.83 19.51
N ASP A 63 -4.91 -11.72 19.44
CA ASP A 63 -5.40 -12.41 20.61
C ASP A 63 -4.27 -13.23 21.30
N PRO A 64 -4.34 -13.43 22.61
CA PRO A 64 -3.36 -14.22 23.33
C PRO A 64 -3.20 -15.62 22.70
N GLY A 65 -2.00 -15.96 22.29
CA GLY A 65 -1.67 -17.24 21.65
C GLY A 65 -1.99 -17.32 20.15
N ALA A 66 -2.64 -16.32 19.56
CA ALA A 66 -2.89 -16.29 18.13
C ALA A 66 -1.60 -15.99 17.34
N THR A 67 -1.44 -16.67 16.22
CA THR A 67 -0.34 -16.45 15.27
C THR A 67 -0.75 -15.65 14.05
N ASN A 68 -2.06 -15.50 13.83
CA ASN A 68 -2.66 -14.77 12.70
C ASN A 68 -3.92 -14.06 13.17
N TRP A 69 -4.35 -13.06 12.40
CA TRP A 69 -5.62 -12.39 12.59
C TRP A 69 -6.80 -13.20 12.02
N THR A 70 -7.96 -13.04 12.61
CA THR A 70 -9.23 -13.49 12.03
C THR A 70 -9.51 -12.74 10.72
N GLU A 71 -10.47 -13.19 9.93
CA GLU A 71 -10.85 -12.49 8.70
C GLU A 71 -11.40 -11.07 8.98
N GLU A 72 -12.17 -10.91 10.05
CA GLU A 72 -12.71 -9.60 10.43
C GLU A 72 -11.59 -8.62 10.79
N GLU A 73 -10.61 -9.07 11.58
CA GLU A 73 -9.45 -8.24 11.94
C GLU A 73 -8.57 -7.94 10.74
N SER A 74 -8.38 -8.92 9.84
CA SER A 74 -7.65 -8.72 8.57
C SER A 74 -8.33 -7.67 7.68
N ARG A 75 -9.66 -7.61 7.66
CA ARG A 75 -10.39 -6.55 6.92
C ARG A 75 -10.16 -5.17 7.54
N LYS A 76 -10.18 -5.05 8.85
CA LYS A 76 -9.86 -3.80 9.55
C LYS A 76 -8.42 -3.37 9.29
N ASN A 77 -7.48 -4.32 9.32
CA ASN A 77 -6.08 -4.07 8.97
C ASN A 77 -5.93 -3.63 7.51
N PHE A 78 -6.61 -4.31 6.58
CA PHE A 78 -6.62 -3.95 5.17
C PHE A 78 -7.10 -2.51 4.94
N GLU A 79 -8.19 -2.11 5.58
CA GLU A 79 -8.69 -0.73 5.48
C GLU A 79 -7.67 0.30 5.98
N ALA A 80 -7.03 0.02 7.13
CA ALA A 80 -6.03 0.90 7.70
C ALA A 80 -4.80 1.02 6.78
N VAL A 81 -4.30 -0.11 6.26
CA VAL A 81 -3.12 -0.16 5.38
C VAL A 81 -3.41 0.45 4.02
N SER A 82 -4.61 0.25 3.47
CA SER A 82 -5.03 0.83 2.18
C SER A 82 -4.96 2.36 2.18
N ARG A 83 -5.25 3.01 3.30
CA ARG A 83 -5.14 4.48 3.45
C ARG A 83 -3.69 4.98 3.39
N LEU A 84 -2.72 4.10 3.54
CA LEU A 84 -1.29 4.42 3.49
C LEU A 84 -0.69 4.22 2.08
N VAL A 85 -1.53 3.92 1.10
CA VAL A 85 -1.14 3.78 -0.30
C VAL A 85 -1.47 5.07 -1.05
N ASN A 86 -0.46 5.68 -1.65
CA ASN A 86 -0.63 6.81 -2.55
C ASN A 86 -0.61 6.32 -4.00
N SER A 87 -1.77 6.16 -4.60
CA SER A 87 -1.91 5.66 -5.98
C SER A 87 -1.33 6.62 -7.04
N ALA A 88 -1.28 7.92 -6.75
CA ALA A 88 -0.70 8.91 -7.68
C ALA A 88 0.83 8.88 -7.68
N ASN A 89 1.44 8.55 -6.54
CA ASN A 89 2.89 8.41 -6.40
C ASN A 89 3.20 7.27 -5.43
N LEU A 90 3.32 6.08 -5.96
CA LEU A 90 3.47 4.87 -5.17
C LEU A 90 4.66 4.93 -4.20
N LEU A 91 5.80 5.47 -4.63
CA LEU A 91 7.02 5.54 -3.81
C LEU A 91 6.91 6.53 -2.65
N SER A 92 5.92 7.42 -2.66
CA SER A 92 5.60 8.30 -1.54
C SER A 92 4.58 7.70 -0.57
N SER A 93 4.11 6.47 -0.82
CA SER A 93 3.20 5.76 0.07
C SER A 93 3.82 5.55 1.44
N PRO A 94 3.22 6.00 2.55
CA PRO A 94 3.76 5.81 3.89
C PRO A 94 4.10 4.36 4.22
N ILE A 95 3.28 3.40 3.78
CA ILE A 95 3.52 1.96 4.00
C ILE A 95 4.83 1.46 3.37
N LEU A 96 5.30 2.10 2.31
CA LEU A 96 6.54 1.75 1.62
C LEU A 96 7.73 2.59 2.09
N LYS A 97 7.48 3.86 2.43
CA LYS A 97 8.52 4.83 2.70
C LYS A 97 9.03 4.79 4.15
N HIS A 98 8.11 4.75 5.12
CA HIS A 98 8.50 4.79 6.53
C HIS A 98 9.40 3.62 6.98
N PRO A 99 9.14 2.35 6.61
CA PRO A 99 9.98 1.24 7.02
C PRO A 99 11.25 1.06 6.18
N LEU A 100 11.44 1.84 5.12
CA LEU A 100 12.59 1.76 4.21
C LEU A 100 13.76 2.60 4.73
N ALA A 101 14.99 2.11 4.52
CA ALA A 101 16.20 2.85 4.86
C ALA A 101 16.31 4.18 4.08
N GLY A 102 16.74 5.26 4.75
CA GLY A 102 16.90 6.58 4.14
C GLY A 102 17.80 6.57 2.91
N THR A 103 18.89 5.80 2.94
CA THR A 103 19.80 5.60 1.79
C THR A 103 19.14 4.95 0.57
N ALA A 104 18.00 4.26 0.78
CA ALA A 104 17.19 3.67 -0.28
C ALA A 104 15.99 4.57 -0.69
N GLY A 105 15.88 5.76 -0.12
CA GLY A 105 14.79 6.71 -0.36
C GLY A 105 13.64 6.63 0.64
N GLY A 106 13.86 5.99 1.79
CA GLY A 106 12.94 5.98 2.92
C GLY A 106 12.99 7.26 3.74
N ASP A 107 12.29 7.27 4.88
CA ASP A 107 12.33 8.39 5.82
C ASP A 107 13.60 8.33 6.68
N ASP A 108 14.02 9.50 7.16
CA ASP A 108 15.21 9.61 8.01
C ASP A 108 14.99 8.98 9.39
N PHE A 109 13.75 8.92 9.84
CA PHE A 109 13.41 8.39 11.15
C PHE A 109 12.23 7.41 11.11
N HIS A 110 12.43 6.25 11.75
CA HIS A 110 11.39 5.27 12.07
C HIS A 110 11.79 4.58 13.38
N SER A 111 11.04 4.81 14.46
CA SER A 111 11.40 4.37 15.82
C SER A 111 11.54 2.85 15.97
N GLY A 112 10.82 2.07 15.15
CA GLY A 112 10.93 0.61 15.08
C GLY A 112 12.13 0.08 14.29
N GLY A 113 13.01 0.95 13.81
CA GLY A 113 14.12 0.64 12.92
C GLY A 113 13.74 0.53 11.46
N ARG A 114 14.74 0.39 10.61
CA ARG A 114 14.57 0.24 9.17
C ARG A 114 14.30 -1.22 8.83
N GLN A 115 13.05 -1.57 8.62
CA GLN A 115 12.66 -2.96 8.33
C GLN A 115 13.23 -3.45 6.98
N PHE A 116 13.39 -2.52 6.02
CA PHE A 116 13.88 -2.81 4.67
C PHE A 116 15.12 -1.98 4.37
N GLN A 117 16.24 -2.65 4.07
CA GLN A 117 17.50 -1.97 3.74
C GLN A 117 17.53 -1.45 2.29
N SER A 118 16.74 -2.04 1.42
CA SER A 118 16.62 -1.62 0.02
C SER A 118 15.26 -1.97 -0.57
N LYS A 119 14.94 -1.33 -1.71
CA LYS A 119 13.76 -1.67 -2.52
C LYS A 119 13.86 -3.06 -3.17
N ASN A 120 15.01 -3.73 -3.10
CA ASN A 120 15.20 -5.09 -3.57
C ASN A 120 14.79 -6.15 -2.55
N ASP A 121 14.49 -5.75 -1.31
CA ASP A 121 13.95 -6.66 -0.31
C ASP A 121 12.67 -7.34 -0.83
N PRO A 122 12.56 -8.68 -0.78
CA PRO A 122 11.39 -9.41 -1.30
C PRO A 122 10.07 -9.00 -0.66
N ASP A 123 10.07 -8.73 0.65
CA ASP A 123 8.86 -8.33 1.37
C ASP A 123 8.47 -6.89 0.99
N TRP A 124 9.46 -5.98 0.84
CA TRP A 124 9.19 -4.63 0.33
C TRP A 124 8.57 -4.67 -1.07
N LYS A 125 9.11 -5.49 -1.98
CA LYS A 125 8.56 -5.69 -3.33
C LYS A 125 7.13 -6.23 -3.27
N THR A 126 6.87 -7.19 -2.40
CA THR A 126 5.53 -7.76 -2.24
C THR A 126 4.51 -6.68 -1.86
N ILE A 127 4.85 -5.80 -0.90
CA ILE A 127 3.99 -4.68 -0.52
C ILE A 127 3.83 -3.70 -1.68
N ALA A 128 4.92 -3.38 -2.40
CA ALA A 128 4.90 -2.45 -3.52
C ALA A 128 4.05 -2.97 -4.70
N ASP A 129 4.13 -4.26 -5.01
CA ASP A 129 3.35 -4.89 -6.07
C ASP A 129 1.87 -4.91 -5.75
N TRP A 130 1.52 -5.25 -4.51
CA TRP A 130 0.14 -5.13 -4.03
C TRP A 130 -0.37 -3.69 -4.09
N ALA A 131 0.43 -2.73 -3.61
CA ALA A 131 0.06 -1.31 -3.58
C ALA A 131 -0.12 -0.69 -4.98
N ARG A 132 0.51 -1.25 -6.02
CA ARG A 132 0.24 -0.84 -7.42
C ARG A 132 -1.16 -1.23 -7.88
N GLY A 133 -1.85 -2.09 -7.13
CA GLY A 133 -3.04 -2.76 -7.59
C GLY A 133 -2.70 -3.89 -8.56
N SER A 134 -3.20 -5.10 -8.31
CA SER A 134 -3.00 -6.21 -9.23
C SER A 134 -3.68 -5.89 -10.55
N GLN A 135 -2.88 -5.77 -11.61
CA GLN A 135 -3.39 -6.02 -12.95
C GLN A 135 -3.72 -7.51 -12.99
N SER A 136 -4.95 -7.88 -12.67
CA SER A 136 -5.43 -9.23 -12.96
C SER A 136 -5.34 -9.39 -14.48
N LYS A 137 -4.37 -10.19 -14.93
CA LYS A 137 -4.39 -10.74 -16.26
C LYS A 137 -5.42 -11.84 -16.34
#